data_23958d3ae1935b5bb99f988abdb93360
#
_entry.id   23958d3ae1935b5bb99f988abdb93360
#
_cell.length_a   1.000
_cell.length_b   1.000
_cell.length_c   1.000
_cell.angle_alpha   90.00
_cell.angle_beta   90.00
_cell.angle_gamma   90.00
#
_symmetry.space_group_name_H-M   'P 1'
#
loop_
_entity.id
_entity.type
_entity.pdbx_description
1 polymer ?
#
loop_
_entity_poly.entity_id
_entity_poly.type
_entity_poly.pdbx_seq_one_letter_code
_entity_poly.pdbx_strand_id
1 'polypeptide(L)'
;ILYRIDPEAAQKQLIWILIGNVCMVIAMLVIKKSHDFGKLNWVFMILAVGMLGMTLIFASRVGGAKNWINIGPFSFQPSEFAKILFLIVTAYFLSSRDRKRDMWPYFVFTIACVGLLVLSRDLGAALLFAGTFLIVFYVGTGSVGITLGATAAFAGGAFLSYKMFDHVKTRVEVWQDPWATYNDKGYQIVQGLLAIASGGLLGTGLGLGMPEVIPVGTSDYIFAAIAEEFGIIVAIGIIALYLVFIIRGILIAMDA
;
A
#
# COMPACT_ATOMS: atom_id res chain seq x y z
N ILE A 1 0.88 23.15 3.97
CA ILE A 1 -0.20 22.47 4.72
C ILE A 1 0.39 21.70 5.90
N LEU A 2 1.16 20.62 5.68
CA LEU A 2 1.67 19.75 6.77
C LEU A 2 2.39 20.54 7.88
N TYR A 3 3.28 21.48 7.52
CA TYR A 3 4.00 22.31 8.49
C TYR A 3 3.07 23.17 9.36
N ARG A 4 1.92 23.58 8.84
CA ARG A 4 0.94 24.36 9.58
C ARG A 4 0.17 23.51 10.59
N ILE A 5 -0.18 22.27 10.21
CA ILE A 5 -0.93 21.35 11.06
C ILE A 5 -0.01 20.75 12.14
N ASP A 6 1.17 20.28 11.73
CA ASP A 6 2.15 19.62 12.58
C ASP A 6 3.58 19.92 12.09
N PRO A 7 4.26 20.92 12.69
CA PRO A 7 5.63 21.28 12.34
C PRO A 7 6.64 20.15 12.55
N GLU A 8 6.45 19.30 13.57
CA GLU A 8 7.36 18.19 13.84
C GLU A 8 7.20 17.08 12.79
N ALA A 9 5.96 16.76 12.42
CA ALA A 9 5.69 15.80 11.34
C ALA A 9 6.26 16.29 10.00
N ALA A 10 6.16 17.60 9.72
CA ALA A 10 6.72 18.18 8.50
C ALA A 10 8.25 18.09 8.44
N GLN A 11 8.95 18.34 9.55
CA GLN A 11 10.40 18.20 9.63
C GLN A 11 10.82 16.73 9.44
N LYS A 12 10.15 15.80 10.11
CA LYS A 12 10.37 14.37 9.93
C LYS A 12 10.16 13.94 8.47
N GLN A 13 9.11 14.46 7.83
CA GLN A 13 8.81 14.18 6.43
C GLN A 13 9.92 14.64 5.49
N LEU A 14 10.50 15.84 5.70
CA LEU A 14 11.64 16.31 4.91
C LEU A 14 12.85 15.37 5.06
N ILE A 15 13.15 14.91 6.26
CA ILE A 15 14.25 13.97 6.51
C ILE A 15 13.99 12.66 5.76
N TRP A 16 12.76 12.12 5.83
CA TRP A 16 12.39 10.90 5.13
C TRP A 16 12.46 11.03 3.60
N ILE A 17 12.09 12.21 3.04
CA ILE A 17 12.24 12.50 1.62
C ILE A 17 13.72 12.46 1.21
N LEU A 18 14.62 13.07 1.98
CA LEU A 18 16.05 13.04 1.70
C LEU A 18 16.61 11.61 1.77
N ILE A 19 16.29 10.87 2.82
CA ILE A 19 16.69 9.46 2.97
C ILE A 19 16.16 8.63 1.80
N GLY A 20 14.89 8.80 1.44
CA GLY A 20 14.26 8.09 0.32
C GLY A 20 14.94 8.35 -1.01
N ASN A 21 15.33 9.61 -1.30
CA ASN A 21 16.09 9.94 -2.50
C ASN A 21 17.47 9.28 -2.53
N VAL A 22 18.18 9.26 -1.40
CA VAL A 22 19.46 8.56 -1.28
C VAL A 22 19.28 7.06 -1.51
N CYS A 23 18.29 6.45 -0.87
CA CYS A 23 17.96 5.02 -1.05
C CYS A 23 17.61 4.72 -2.52
N MET A 24 16.86 5.58 -3.18
CA MET A 24 16.52 5.44 -4.61
C MET A 24 17.78 5.43 -5.49
N VAL A 25 18.71 6.35 -5.27
CA VAL A 25 19.97 6.39 -6.02
C VAL A 25 20.79 5.12 -5.77
N ILE A 26 20.92 4.70 -4.51
CA ILE A 26 21.61 3.46 -4.16
C ILE A 26 20.95 2.25 -4.85
N ALA A 27 19.63 2.13 -4.80
CA ALA A 27 18.89 1.05 -5.45
C ALA A 27 19.14 1.02 -6.96
N MET A 28 19.12 2.17 -7.64
CA MET A 28 19.44 2.27 -9.06
C MET A 28 20.87 1.79 -9.38
N LEU A 29 21.85 2.16 -8.56
CA LEU A 29 23.25 1.74 -8.76
C LEU A 29 23.44 0.23 -8.51
N VAL A 30 22.77 -0.31 -7.49
CA VAL A 30 22.80 -1.74 -7.16
C VAL A 30 22.14 -2.57 -8.27
N ILE A 31 20.96 -2.18 -8.72
CA ILE A 31 20.23 -2.89 -9.79
C ILE A 31 21.03 -2.88 -11.08
N LYS A 32 21.62 -1.72 -11.45
CA LYS A 32 22.46 -1.59 -12.66
C LYS A 32 23.68 -2.51 -12.63
N LYS A 33 24.25 -2.75 -11.44
CA LYS A 33 25.49 -3.54 -11.27
C LYS A 33 25.24 -5.03 -11.05
N SER A 34 24.09 -5.39 -10.49
CA SER A 34 23.75 -6.77 -10.10
C SER A 34 22.86 -7.42 -11.15
N HIS A 35 23.43 -8.33 -11.93
CA HIS A 35 22.68 -9.13 -12.90
C HIS A 35 22.11 -10.45 -12.31
N ASP A 36 22.39 -10.77 -11.05
CA ASP A 36 22.21 -12.15 -10.55
C ASP A 36 21.45 -12.21 -9.19
N PHE A 37 20.32 -11.48 -9.11
CA PHE A 37 19.42 -11.59 -7.96
C PHE A 37 18.81 -13.00 -7.81
N GLY A 38 18.87 -13.81 -8.87
CA GLY A 38 18.31 -15.15 -8.90
C GLY A 38 18.88 -16.10 -7.84
N LYS A 39 20.18 -15.99 -7.53
CA LYS A 39 20.84 -16.81 -6.51
C LYS A 39 20.36 -16.50 -5.09
N LEU A 40 19.91 -15.27 -4.85
CA LEU A 40 19.44 -14.80 -3.55
C LEU A 40 17.92 -14.94 -3.36
N ASN A 41 17.22 -15.48 -4.35
CA ASN A 41 15.76 -15.54 -4.32
C ASN A 41 15.20 -16.25 -3.07
N TRP A 42 15.79 -17.38 -2.67
CA TRP A 42 15.39 -18.09 -1.46
C TRP A 42 15.62 -17.28 -0.20
N VAL A 43 16.69 -16.50 -0.17
CA VAL A 43 16.96 -15.59 0.96
C VAL A 43 15.88 -14.51 1.03
N PHE A 44 15.49 -13.94 -0.10
CA PHE A 44 14.43 -12.94 -0.16
C PHE A 44 13.07 -13.51 0.27
N MET A 45 12.75 -14.75 -0.13
CA MET A 45 11.52 -15.43 0.30
C MET A 45 11.50 -15.62 1.82
N ILE A 46 12.59 -16.17 2.39
CA ILE A 46 12.70 -16.40 3.83
C ILE A 46 12.64 -15.07 4.58
N LEU A 47 13.34 -14.04 4.12
CA LEU A 47 13.37 -12.73 4.75
C LEU A 47 11.98 -12.08 4.73
N ALA A 48 11.26 -12.11 3.60
CA ALA A 48 9.91 -11.56 3.49
C ALA A 48 8.93 -12.26 4.44
N VAL A 49 8.91 -13.60 4.44
CA VAL A 49 8.06 -14.39 5.34
C VAL A 49 8.45 -14.16 6.79
N GLY A 50 9.75 -14.11 7.09
CA GLY A 50 10.27 -13.82 8.44
C GLY A 50 9.86 -12.45 8.95
N MET A 51 9.97 -11.40 8.12
CA MET A 51 9.53 -10.04 8.45
C MET A 51 8.01 -9.98 8.73
N LEU A 52 7.20 -10.65 7.90
CA LEU A 52 5.76 -10.72 8.13
C LEU A 52 5.43 -11.57 9.38
N GLY A 53 6.16 -12.65 9.61
CA GLY A 53 6.00 -13.48 10.82
C GLY A 53 6.34 -12.71 12.10
N MET A 54 7.35 -11.85 12.07
CA MET A 54 7.72 -11.00 13.22
C MET A 54 6.59 -10.07 13.65
N THR A 55 5.70 -9.64 12.74
CA THR A 55 4.56 -8.78 13.11
C THR A 55 3.58 -9.48 14.04
N LEU A 56 3.40 -10.79 13.91
CA LEU A 56 2.50 -11.56 14.78
C LEU A 56 2.98 -11.58 16.24
N ILE A 57 4.31 -11.54 16.44
CA ILE A 57 4.96 -11.68 17.76
C ILE A 57 5.19 -10.31 18.38
N PHE A 58 5.80 -9.38 17.64
CA PHE A 58 6.37 -8.14 18.18
C PHE A 58 5.54 -6.89 17.87
N ALA A 59 4.56 -6.95 16.94
CA ALA A 59 3.83 -5.76 16.56
C ALA A 59 2.77 -5.35 17.59
N SER A 60 2.65 -4.05 17.83
CA SER A 60 1.57 -3.44 18.57
C SER A 60 0.30 -3.38 17.73
N ARG A 61 -0.85 -3.39 18.40
CA ARG A 61 -2.15 -3.21 17.74
C ARG A 61 -2.43 -1.74 17.49
N VAL A 62 -2.52 -1.35 16.23
CA VAL A 62 -2.90 0.00 15.80
C VAL A 62 -4.09 -0.13 14.85
N GLY A 63 -5.19 0.53 15.15
CA GLY A 63 -6.40 0.49 14.29
C GLY A 63 -6.99 -0.92 14.08
N GLY A 64 -6.77 -1.85 15.03
CA GLY A 64 -7.25 -3.25 14.94
C GLY A 64 -6.27 -4.22 14.26
N ALA A 65 -5.24 -3.75 13.58
CA ALA A 65 -4.19 -4.56 12.94
C ALA A 65 -2.92 -4.61 13.80
N LYS A 66 -2.17 -5.72 13.69
CA LYS A 66 -0.82 -5.88 14.26
C LYS A 66 0.20 -5.70 13.14
N ASN A 67 0.60 -4.49 12.85
CA ASN A 67 1.46 -4.20 11.70
C ASN A 67 2.60 -3.23 11.97
N TRP A 68 2.61 -2.56 13.14
CA TRP A 68 3.66 -1.63 13.52
C TRP A 68 4.55 -2.20 14.63
N ILE A 69 5.84 -2.21 14.40
CA ILE A 69 6.85 -2.53 15.42
C ILE A 69 7.51 -1.23 15.85
N ASN A 70 7.41 -0.91 17.14
CA ASN A 70 8.00 0.29 17.72
C ASN A 70 9.36 -0.08 18.35
N ILE A 71 10.42 0.58 17.89
CA ILE A 71 11.78 0.42 18.42
C ILE A 71 12.24 1.80 18.91
N GLY A 72 12.00 2.07 20.20
CA GLY A 72 12.25 3.39 20.77
C GLY A 72 11.40 4.47 20.10
N PRO A 73 12.01 5.55 19.58
CA PRO A 73 11.27 6.64 18.91
C PRO A 73 10.87 6.32 17.45
N PHE A 74 11.29 5.16 16.92
CA PHE A 74 11.04 4.79 15.54
C PHE A 74 9.93 3.75 15.45
N SER A 75 8.98 3.98 14.55
CA SER A 75 7.94 3.04 14.16
C SER A 75 8.28 2.46 12.80
N PHE A 76 8.21 1.15 12.67
CA PHE A 76 8.57 0.41 11.49
C PHE A 76 7.45 -0.56 11.13
N GLN A 77 7.05 -0.58 9.86
CA GLN A 77 6.05 -1.51 9.34
C GLN A 77 6.74 -2.55 8.44
N PRO A 78 6.93 -3.79 8.91
CA PRO A 78 7.65 -4.82 8.14
C PRO A 78 7.02 -5.16 6.80
N SER A 79 5.70 -5.03 6.64
CA SER A 79 5.00 -5.30 5.38
C SER A 79 5.44 -4.37 4.24
N GLU A 80 5.91 -3.15 4.53
CA GLU A 80 6.40 -2.22 3.50
C GLU A 80 7.68 -2.74 2.84
N PHE A 81 8.59 -3.32 3.63
CA PHE A 81 9.82 -3.92 3.12
C PHE A 81 9.57 -5.30 2.50
N ALA A 82 8.70 -6.10 3.13
CA ALA A 82 8.30 -7.40 2.58
C ALA A 82 7.66 -7.26 1.19
N LYS A 83 6.96 -6.15 0.91
CA LYS A 83 6.38 -5.82 -0.39
C LYS A 83 7.44 -5.72 -1.50
N ILE A 84 8.56 -5.06 -1.20
CA ILE A 84 9.68 -4.94 -2.15
C ILE A 84 10.29 -6.32 -2.44
N LEU A 85 10.52 -7.11 -1.39
CA LEU A 85 11.04 -8.46 -1.55
C LEU A 85 10.08 -9.36 -2.32
N PHE A 86 8.77 -9.23 -2.06
CA PHE A 86 7.72 -9.94 -2.79
C PHE A 86 7.76 -9.64 -4.29
N LEU A 87 7.92 -8.37 -4.67
CA LEU A 87 8.04 -7.95 -6.07
C LEU A 87 9.29 -8.54 -6.74
N ILE A 88 10.44 -8.53 -6.06
CA ILE A 88 11.69 -9.11 -6.59
C ILE A 88 11.52 -10.62 -6.80
N VAL A 89 10.96 -11.34 -5.82
CA VAL A 89 10.67 -12.77 -5.92
C VAL A 89 9.71 -13.06 -7.08
N THR A 90 8.63 -12.27 -7.18
CA THR A 90 7.64 -12.39 -8.26
C THR A 90 8.30 -12.21 -9.62
N ALA A 91 9.08 -11.14 -9.80
CA ALA A 91 9.81 -10.89 -11.04
C ALA A 91 10.75 -12.05 -11.40
N TYR A 92 11.48 -12.59 -10.41
CA TYR A 92 12.37 -13.72 -10.64
C TYR A 92 11.66 -14.96 -11.17
N PHE A 93 10.53 -15.35 -10.56
CA PHE A 93 9.79 -16.54 -10.99
C PHE A 93 9.12 -16.35 -12.35
N LEU A 94 8.69 -15.15 -12.69
CA LEU A 94 7.98 -14.88 -13.93
C LEU A 94 8.88 -14.46 -15.09
N SER A 95 10.11 -13.95 -14.83
CA SER A 95 11.06 -13.53 -15.88
C SER A 95 11.80 -14.67 -16.53
N SER A 96 11.83 -15.86 -15.91
CA SER A 96 12.61 -16.96 -16.49
C SER A 96 11.91 -17.56 -17.72
N ARG A 97 12.59 -17.49 -18.86
CA ARG A 97 12.22 -18.16 -20.12
C ARG A 97 12.15 -19.70 -19.97
N ASP A 98 12.55 -20.23 -18.84
CA ASP A 98 12.58 -21.67 -18.60
C ASP A 98 11.17 -22.14 -18.18
N ARG A 99 10.37 -22.56 -19.18
CA ARG A 99 9.02 -23.16 -18.99
C ARG A 99 8.99 -24.37 -18.06
N LYS A 100 10.16 -24.90 -17.68
CA LYS A 100 10.29 -26.06 -16.77
C LYS A 100 10.49 -25.67 -15.31
N ARG A 101 10.54 -24.37 -14.97
CA ARG A 101 10.69 -23.96 -13.58
C ARG A 101 9.45 -24.35 -12.80
N ASP A 102 9.67 -25.03 -11.69
CA ASP A 102 8.63 -25.35 -10.75
C ASP A 102 8.08 -24.07 -10.09
N MET A 103 6.82 -23.77 -10.35
CA MET A 103 6.13 -22.60 -9.81
C MET A 103 5.56 -22.85 -8.41
N TRP A 104 5.62 -24.10 -7.93
CA TRP A 104 5.04 -24.46 -6.63
C TRP A 104 5.62 -23.63 -5.45
N PRO A 105 6.96 -23.42 -5.36
CA PRO A 105 7.52 -22.60 -4.27
C PRO A 105 6.98 -21.16 -4.27
N TYR A 106 6.73 -20.59 -5.46
CA TYR A 106 6.17 -19.24 -5.59
C TYR A 106 4.72 -19.18 -5.10
N PHE A 107 3.89 -20.18 -5.42
CA PHE A 107 2.52 -20.24 -4.90
C PHE A 107 2.51 -20.38 -3.37
N VAL A 108 3.34 -21.27 -2.82
CA VAL A 108 3.47 -21.46 -1.36
C VAL A 108 3.92 -20.17 -0.70
N PHE A 109 4.92 -19.50 -1.26
CA PHE A 109 5.40 -18.20 -0.77
C PHE A 109 4.31 -17.14 -0.76
N THR A 110 3.55 -17.02 -1.86
CA THR A 110 2.43 -16.05 -1.97
C THR A 110 1.36 -16.33 -0.94
N ILE A 111 0.95 -17.60 -0.80
CA ILE A 111 -0.05 -18.01 0.20
C ILE A 111 0.46 -17.73 1.62
N ALA A 112 1.73 -18.01 1.90
CA ALA A 112 2.33 -17.73 3.19
C ALA A 112 2.33 -16.22 3.50
N CYS A 113 2.75 -15.37 2.56
CA CYS A 113 2.74 -13.91 2.74
C CYS A 113 1.32 -13.38 3.00
N VAL A 114 0.36 -13.73 2.13
CA VAL A 114 -1.03 -13.28 2.28
C VAL A 114 -1.66 -13.83 3.56
N GLY A 115 -1.41 -15.11 3.88
CA GLY A 115 -1.90 -15.74 5.11
C GLY A 115 -1.39 -15.06 6.38
N LEU A 116 -0.09 -14.72 6.45
CA LEU A 116 0.48 -13.99 7.58
C LEU A 116 -0.12 -12.59 7.73
N LEU A 117 -0.36 -11.88 6.62
CA LEU A 117 -1.02 -10.58 6.62
C LEU A 117 -2.48 -10.66 7.10
N VAL A 118 -3.21 -11.70 6.71
CA VAL A 118 -4.57 -11.95 7.22
C VAL A 118 -4.55 -12.28 8.70
N LEU A 119 -3.61 -13.10 9.17
CA LEU A 119 -3.44 -13.43 10.59
C LEU A 119 -3.07 -12.21 11.43
N SER A 120 -2.27 -11.29 10.90
CA SER A 120 -1.95 -10.01 11.55
C SER A 120 -3.07 -8.98 11.44
N ARG A 121 -4.18 -9.32 10.76
CA ARG A 121 -5.33 -8.45 10.46
C ARG A 121 -4.97 -7.23 9.60
N ASP A 122 -3.87 -7.28 8.89
CA ASP A 122 -3.46 -6.25 7.92
C ASP A 122 -4.04 -6.59 6.54
N LEU A 123 -5.37 -6.47 6.43
CA LEU A 123 -6.10 -6.85 5.23
C LEU A 123 -5.84 -5.90 4.05
N GLY A 124 -5.47 -4.65 4.34
CA GLY A 124 -5.05 -3.69 3.32
C GLY A 124 -3.78 -4.16 2.60
N ALA A 125 -2.75 -4.53 3.36
CA ALA A 125 -1.54 -5.09 2.80
C ALA A 125 -1.80 -6.45 2.12
N ALA A 126 -2.64 -7.32 2.70
CA ALA A 126 -3.03 -8.58 2.09
C ALA A 126 -3.66 -8.40 0.70
N LEU A 127 -4.55 -7.41 0.55
CA LEU A 127 -5.18 -7.07 -0.73
C LEU A 127 -4.15 -6.57 -1.74
N LEU A 128 -3.18 -5.76 -1.33
CA LEU A 128 -2.10 -5.28 -2.21
C LEU A 128 -1.21 -6.44 -2.68
N PHE A 129 -0.83 -7.37 -1.80
CA PHE A 129 -0.03 -8.55 -2.18
C PHE A 129 -0.82 -9.46 -3.13
N ALA A 130 -2.09 -9.71 -2.83
CA ALA A 130 -2.97 -10.52 -3.69
C ALA A 130 -3.18 -9.86 -5.06
N GLY A 131 -3.48 -8.57 -5.10
CA GLY A 131 -3.66 -7.81 -6.34
C GLY A 131 -2.38 -7.78 -7.19
N THR A 132 -1.23 -7.56 -6.56
CA THR A 132 0.08 -7.60 -7.22
C THR A 132 0.34 -8.99 -7.81
N PHE A 133 0.10 -10.05 -7.03
CA PHE A 133 0.21 -11.42 -7.53
C PHE A 133 -0.66 -11.64 -8.76
N LEU A 134 -1.95 -11.31 -8.70
CA LEU A 134 -2.90 -11.54 -9.80
C LEU A 134 -2.48 -10.82 -11.08
N ILE A 135 -2.14 -9.54 -10.97
CA ILE A 135 -1.76 -8.72 -12.14
C ILE A 135 -0.46 -9.22 -12.76
N VAL A 136 0.59 -9.35 -11.94
CA VAL A 136 1.92 -9.69 -12.46
C VAL A 136 1.96 -11.15 -12.93
N PHE A 137 1.25 -12.06 -12.25
CA PHE A 137 1.12 -13.45 -12.69
C PHE A 137 0.40 -13.56 -14.04
N TYR A 138 -0.71 -12.83 -14.21
CA TYR A 138 -1.44 -12.82 -15.49
C TYR A 138 -0.58 -12.27 -16.62
N VAL A 139 0.08 -11.14 -16.40
CA VAL A 139 0.97 -10.53 -17.41
C VAL A 139 2.14 -11.43 -17.77
N GLY A 140 2.74 -12.09 -16.76
CA GLY A 140 3.92 -12.94 -16.98
C GLY A 140 3.62 -14.32 -17.60
N THR A 141 2.43 -14.88 -17.33
CA THR A 141 2.10 -16.26 -17.77
C THR A 141 1.03 -16.34 -18.85
N GLY A 142 0.16 -15.33 -18.97
CA GLY A 142 -1.02 -15.36 -19.83
C GLY A 142 -2.07 -16.40 -19.40
N SER A 143 -1.92 -17.04 -18.24
CA SER A 143 -2.78 -18.12 -17.78
C SER A 143 -4.08 -17.62 -17.18
N VAL A 144 -5.12 -17.44 -18.00
CA VAL A 144 -6.46 -16.96 -17.59
C VAL A 144 -7.08 -17.89 -16.54
N GLY A 145 -7.00 -19.21 -16.74
CA GLY A 145 -7.63 -20.19 -15.83
C GLY A 145 -7.10 -20.12 -14.40
N ILE A 146 -5.76 -20.11 -14.24
CA ILE A 146 -5.14 -20.00 -12.90
C ILE A 146 -5.43 -18.65 -12.29
N THR A 147 -5.37 -17.56 -13.07
CA THR A 147 -5.66 -16.22 -12.59
C THR A 147 -7.10 -16.09 -12.11
N LEU A 148 -8.08 -16.60 -12.85
CA LEU A 148 -9.49 -16.62 -12.44
C LEU A 148 -9.70 -17.45 -11.17
N GLY A 149 -9.08 -18.64 -11.10
CA GLY A 149 -9.12 -19.49 -9.90
C GLY A 149 -8.55 -18.79 -8.67
N ALA A 150 -7.39 -18.13 -8.80
CA ALA A 150 -6.78 -17.34 -7.74
C ALA A 150 -7.65 -16.13 -7.36
N THR A 151 -8.23 -15.42 -8.33
CA THR A 151 -9.15 -14.31 -8.08
C THR A 151 -10.37 -14.78 -7.28
N ALA A 152 -10.96 -15.91 -7.65
CA ALA A 152 -12.07 -16.50 -6.90
C ALA A 152 -11.66 -16.89 -5.47
N ALA A 153 -10.47 -17.46 -5.28
CA ALA A 153 -9.94 -17.80 -3.97
C ALA A 153 -9.73 -16.56 -3.08
N PHE A 154 -9.14 -15.50 -3.63
CA PHE A 154 -8.96 -14.23 -2.90
C PHE A 154 -10.29 -13.53 -2.60
N ALA A 155 -11.26 -13.55 -3.53
CA ALA A 155 -12.60 -13.01 -3.30
C ALA A 155 -13.33 -13.79 -2.19
N GLY A 156 -13.21 -15.13 -2.19
CA GLY A 156 -13.71 -15.99 -1.12
C GLY A 156 -13.06 -15.68 0.24
N GLY A 157 -11.74 -15.49 0.26
CA GLY A 157 -10.99 -15.07 1.46
C GLY A 157 -11.41 -13.68 1.96
N ALA A 158 -11.64 -12.72 1.08
CA ALA A 158 -12.15 -11.40 1.43
C ALA A 158 -13.56 -11.47 2.01
N PHE A 159 -14.45 -12.29 1.43
CA PHE A 159 -15.80 -12.52 1.95
C PHE A 159 -15.79 -13.20 3.34
N LEU A 160 -14.92 -14.19 3.54
CA LEU A 160 -14.73 -14.81 4.85
C LEU A 160 -14.19 -13.78 5.87
N SER A 161 -13.23 -12.95 5.48
CA SER A 161 -12.68 -11.89 6.33
C SER A 161 -13.76 -10.88 6.73
N TYR A 162 -14.66 -10.51 5.82
CA TYR A 162 -15.83 -9.67 6.13
C TYR A 162 -16.73 -10.29 7.19
N LYS A 163 -16.94 -11.62 7.13
CA LYS A 163 -17.77 -12.31 8.13
C LYS A 163 -17.08 -12.53 9.47
N MET A 164 -15.77 -12.71 9.48
CA MET A 164 -15.01 -13.08 10.67
C MET A 164 -14.48 -11.89 11.47
N PHE A 165 -14.27 -10.73 10.82
CA PHE A 165 -13.61 -9.58 11.45
C PHE A 165 -14.53 -8.37 11.51
N ASP A 166 -14.98 -7.98 12.71
CA ASP A 166 -15.87 -6.82 12.91
C ASP A 166 -15.31 -5.50 12.37
N HIS A 167 -13.98 -5.31 12.43
CA HIS A 167 -13.36 -4.09 11.88
C HIS A 167 -13.46 -4.02 10.34
N VAL A 168 -13.54 -5.16 9.63
CA VAL A 168 -13.78 -5.19 8.18
C VAL A 168 -15.22 -4.84 7.88
N LYS A 169 -16.14 -5.44 8.63
CA LYS A 169 -17.58 -5.17 8.53
C LYS A 169 -17.84 -3.67 8.74
N THR A 170 -17.29 -3.11 9.81
CA THR A 170 -17.39 -1.69 10.08
C THR A 170 -16.87 -0.82 8.93
N ARG A 171 -15.70 -1.16 8.34
CA ARG A 171 -15.15 -0.39 7.21
C ARG A 171 -16.06 -0.45 5.98
N VAL A 172 -16.67 -1.60 5.71
CA VAL A 172 -17.63 -1.74 4.59
C VAL A 172 -18.91 -0.94 4.86
N GLU A 173 -19.46 -1.02 6.07
CA GLU A 173 -20.65 -0.25 6.48
C GLU A 173 -20.41 1.26 6.36
N VAL A 174 -19.31 1.76 6.89
CA VAL A 174 -18.93 3.18 6.82
C VAL A 174 -18.65 3.62 5.37
N TRP A 175 -18.09 2.73 4.54
CA TRP A 175 -17.87 3.02 3.13
C TRP A 175 -19.19 3.12 2.34
N GLN A 176 -20.18 2.28 2.67
CA GLN A 176 -21.49 2.29 2.01
C GLN A 176 -22.32 3.52 2.40
N ASP A 177 -22.34 3.86 3.69
CA ASP A 177 -23.06 5.03 4.20
C ASP A 177 -22.28 5.69 5.36
N PRO A 178 -21.32 6.58 5.03
CA PRO A 178 -20.57 7.28 6.06
C PRO A 178 -21.42 8.28 6.86
N TRP A 179 -22.51 8.77 6.28
CA TRP A 179 -23.41 9.74 6.93
C TRP A 179 -24.22 9.13 8.06
N ALA A 180 -24.64 7.87 7.92
CA ALA A 180 -25.36 7.16 8.99
C ALA A 180 -24.54 7.01 10.27
N THR A 181 -23.19 7.06 10.15
CA THR A 181 -22.25 6.92 11.26
C THR A 181 -21.41 8.18 11.50
N TYR A 182 -21.92 9.34 11.11
CA TYR A 182 -21.20 10.62 11.16
C TYR A 182 -20.62 10.95 12.56
N ASN A 183 -21.37 10.68 13.62
CA ASN A 183 -20.96 11.00 14.99
C ASN A 183 -19.97 9.98 15.60
N ASP A 184 -19.54 8.96 14.86
CA ASP A 184 -18.66 7.88 15.32
C ASP A 184 -17.64 7.54 14.22
N LYS A 185 -17.77 6.38 13.62
CA LYS A 185 -16.79 5.77 12.69
C LYS A 185 -16.77 6.44 11.31
N GLY A 186 -17.87 7.05 10.88
CA GLY A 186 -18.00 7.78 9.63
C GLY A 186 -17.41 9.19 9.64
N TYR A 187 -17.17 9.76 10.83
CA TYR A 187 -16.74 11.14 11.00
C TYR A 187 -15.52 11.50 10.13
N GLN A 188 -14.52 10.65 10.12
CA GLN A 188 -13.28 10.84 9.36
C GLN A 188 -13.52 10.94 7.84
N ILE A 189 -14.33 10.04 7.28
CA ILE A 189 -14.65 10.04 5.84
C ILE A 189 -15.47 11.27 5.49
N VAL A 190 -16.49 11.58 6.31
CA VAL A 190 -17.36 12.72 6.05
C VAL A 190 -16.59 14.04 6.11
N GLN A 191 -15.71 14.24 7.11
CA GLN A 191 -14.88 15.43 7.17
C GLN A 191 -13.94 15.56 5.95
N GLY A 192 -13.36 14.46 5.48
CA GLY A 192 -12.58 14.46 4.24
C GLY A 192 -13.43 14.86 3.01
N LEU A 193 -14.65 14.34 2.88
CA LEU A 193 -15.56 14.69 1.80
C LEU A 193 -16.00 16.15 1.87
N LEU A 194 -16.33 16.65 3.06
CA LEU A 194 -16.69 18.06 3.29
C LEU A 194 -15.54 18.99 2.92
N ALA A 195 -14.31 18.66 3.31
CA ALA A 195 -13.12 19.43 2.95
C ALA A 195 -12.91 19.51 1.43
N ILE A 196 -13.05 18.39 0.71
CA ILE A 196 -12.97 18.37 -0.76
C ILE A 196 -14.08 19.24 -1.37
N ALA A 197 -15.31 19.14 -0.84
CA ALA A 197 -16.45 19.91 -1.33
C ALA A 197 -16.29 21.42 -1.07
N SER A 198 -15.78 21.81 0.10
CA SER A 198 -15.57 23.21 0.47
C SER A 198 -14.51 23.90 -0.39
N GLY A 199 -13.50 23.16 -0.87
CA GLY A 199 -12.48 23.67 -1.76
C GLY A 199 -12.97 24.13 -3.12
N GLY A 200 -14.10 23.60 -3.62
CA GLY A 200 -14.63 23.95 -4.94
C GLY A 200 -13.61 23.80 -6.07
N LEU A 201 -13.68 24.66 -7.08
CA LEU A 201 -12.78 24.56 -8.25
C LEU A 201 -11.35 25.07 -7.96
N LEU A 202 -11.22 26.20 -7.27
CA LEU A 202 -9.95 26.93 -7.11
C LEU A 202 -9.37 26.83 -5.70
N GLY A 203 -10.08 26.20 -4.78
CA GLY A 203 -9.69 26.12 -3.37
C GLY A 203 -10.15 27.33 -2.55
N THR A 204 -10.16 27.15 -1.23
CA THR A 204 -10.42 28.24 -0.27
C THR A 204 -9.27 29.24 -0.20
N GLY A 205 -8.08 28.84 -0.67
CA GLY A 205 -6.83 29.61 -0.60
C GLY A 205 -5.84 29.01 0.38
N LEU A 206 -4.54 29.21 0.08
CA LEU A 206 -3.46 28.69 0.92
C LEU A 206 -3.54 29.26 2.34
N GLY A 207 -3.68 28.37 3.31
CA GLY A 207 -3.78 28.73 4.72
C GLY A 207 -5.19 29.15 5.18
N LEU A 208 -6.20 29.09 4.30
CA LEU A 208 -7.58 29.48 4.63
C LEU A 208 -8.51 28.24 4.82
N GLY A 209 -8.02 27.03 4.54
CA GLY A 209 -8.71 25.79 4.90
C GLY A 209 -8.62 25.47 6.40
N MET A 210 -9.40 24.50 6.84
CA MET A 210 -9.45 24.00 8.23
C MET A 210 -8.99 22.53 8.33
N PRO A 211 -7.77 22.19 7.87
CA PRO A 211 -7.30 20.79 7.83
C PRO A 211 -7.17 20.15 9.22
N GLU A 212 -7.16 20.96 10.29
CA GLU A 212 -7.13 20.47 11.68
C GLU A 212 -8.44 19.76 12.07
N VAL A 213 -9.55 20.07 11.39
CA VAL A 213 -10.85 19.43 11.62
C VAL A 213 -10.89 18.02 11.02
N ILE A 214 -10.00 17.72 10.06
CA ILE A 214 -9.94 16.42 9.40
C ILE A 214 -9.13 15.47 10.27
N PRO A 215 -9.72 14.41 10.87
CA PRO A 215 -8.95 13.43 11.61
C PRO A 215 -7.88 12.80 10.73
N VAL A 216 -6.64 12.67 11.25
CA VAL A 216 -5.50 12.12 10.48
C VAL A 216 -5.23 12.90 9.19
N GLY A 217 -5.55 14.19 9.14
CA GLY A 217 -5.34 15.07 7.98
C GLY A 217 -3.85 15.24 7.59
N THR A 218 -2.92 14.93 8.52
CA THR A 218 -1.48 14.95 8.26
C THR A 218 -0.96 13.73 7.51
N SER A 219 -1.74 12.66 7.38
CA SER A 219 -1.36 11.40 6.71
C SER A 219 -2.42 10.92 5.73
N ASP A 220 -3.40 10.16 6.20
CA ASP A 220 -4.37 9.45 5.35
C ASP A 220 -5.27 10.39 4.54
N TYR A 221 -5.58 11.56 5.08
CA TYR A 221 -6.47 12.56 4.48
C TYR A 221 -5.76 13.84 4.01
N ILE A 222 -4.44 13.81 3.84
CA ILE A 222 -3.69 14.97 3.33
C ILE A 222 -4.19 15.42 1.94
N PHE A 223 -4.67 14.50 1.11
CA PHE A 223 -5.26 14.80 -0.18
C PHE A 223 -6.53 15.66 -0.05
N ALA A 224 -7.37 15.38 0.94
CA ALA A 224 -8.57 16.18 1.22
C ALA A 224 -8.19 17.60 1.67
N ALA A 225 -7.18 17.74 2.52
CA ALA A 225 -6.65 19.05 2.94
C ALA A 225 -6.05 19.84 1.77
N ILE A 226 -5.37 19.16 0.84
CA ILE A 226 -4.86 19.80 -0.40
C ILE A 226 -6.03 20.24 -1.28
N ALA A 227 -7.04 19.39 -1.46
CA ALA A 227 -8.22 19.73 -2.28
C ALA A 227 -9.02 20.90 -1.68
N GLU A 228 -9.09 21.01 -0.36
CA GLU A 228 -9.72 22.13 0.32
C GLU A 228 -9.02 23.45 0.01
N GLU A 229 -7.70 23.51 0.14
CA GLU A 229 -6.95 24.78 0.00
C GLU A 229 -6.65 25.15 -1.46
N PHE A 230 -6.38 24.17 -2.31
CA PHE A 230 -5.98 24.41 -3.71
C PHE A 230 -7.07 24.10 -4.73
N GLY A 231 -8.18 23.51 -4.32
CA GLY A 231 -9.30 23.16 -5.16
C GLY A 231 -9.13 21.88 -5.98
N ILE A 232 -10.23 21.51 -6.65
CA ILE A 232 -10.33 20.26 -7.40
C ILE A 232 -9.40 20.22 -8.63
N ILE A 233 -9.05 21.39 -9.20
CA ILE A 233 -8.12 21.47 -10.33
C ILE A 233 -6.75 20.94 -9.94
N VAL A 234 -6.22 21.37 -8.80
CA VAL A 234 -4.93 20.86 -8.29
C VAL A 234 -5.04 19.41 -7.85
N ALA A 235 -6.16 19.02 -7.23
CA ALA A 235 -6.42 17.63 -6.87
C ALA A 235 -6.41 16.70 -8.09
N ILE A 236 -7.07 17.08 -9.19
CA ILE A 236 -7.02 16.34 -10.46
C ILE A 236 -5.60 16.33 -11.04
N GLY A 237 -4.86 17.44 -10.94
CA GLY A 237 -3.46 17.51 -11.36
C GLY A 237 -2.59 16.49 -10.63
N ILE A 238 -2.77 16.31 -9.33
CA ILE A 238 -2.06 15.28 -8.55
C ILE A 238 -2.42 13.87 -9.04
N ILE A 239 -3.70 13.60 -9.27
CA ILE A 239 -4.16 12.30 -9.81
C ILE A 239 -3.55 12.06 -11.21
N ALA A 240 -3.53 13.08 -12.06
CA ALA A 240 -2.92 12.99 -13.38
C ALA A 240 -1.42 12.68 -13.32
N LEU A 241 -0.68 13.25 -12.36
CA LEU A 241 0.73 12.90 -12.14
C LEU A 241 0.92 11.43 -11.78
N TYR A 242 0.06 10.86 -10.92
CA TYR A 242 0.09 9.42 -10.62
C TYR A 242 -0.21 8.58 -11.86
N LEU A 243 -1.18 8.98 -12.68
CA LEU A 243 -1.50 8.29 -13.94
C LEU A 243 -0.32 8.32 -14.91
N VAL A 244 0.35 9.47 -15.07
CA VAL A 244 1.56 9.59 -15.89
C VAL A 244 2.65 8.66 -15.37
N PHE A 245 2.86 8.58 -14.06
CA PHE A 245 3.84 7.68 -13.44
C PHE A 245 3.53 6.20 -13.74
N ILE A 246 2.26 5.80 -13.62
CA ILE A 246 1.79 4.43 -13.93
C ILE A 246 2.00 4.12 -15.42
N ILE A 247 1.57 5.02 -16.32
CA ILE A 247 1.71 4.84 -17.77
C ILE A 247 3.19 4.71 -18.14
N ARG A 248 4.06 5.55 -17.59
CA ARG A 248 5.51 5.46 -17.84
C ARG A 248 6.09 4.14 -17.35
N GLY A 249 5.64 3.65 -16.18
CA GLY A 249 6.03 2.32 -15.69
C GLY A 249 5.62 1.18 -16.63
N ILE A 250 4.39 1.23 -17.16
CA ILE A 250 3.89 0.24 -18.12
C ILE A 250 4.69 0.29 -19.42
N LEU A 251 4.96 1.48 -19.97
CA LEU A 251 5.76 1.64 -21.19
C LEU A 251 7.16 1.08 -21.03
N ILE A 252 7.84 1.38 -19.91
CA ILE A 252 9.15 0.80 -19.61
C ILE A 252 9.10 -0.74 -19.53
N ALA A 253 8.05 -1.29 -18.93
CA ALA A 253 7.88 -2.74 -18.83
C ALA A 253 7.60 -3.41 -20.21
N MET A 254 7.00 -2.68 -21.16
CA MET A 254 6.77 -3.17 -22.51
C MET A 254 8.03 -3.12 -23.39
N ASP A 255 8.96 -2.21 -23.09
CA ASP A 255 10.23 -2.04 -23.82
C ASP A 255 11.36 -2.96 -23.27
N ALA A 256 11.15 -3.63 -22.14
CA ALA A 256 12.14 -4.49 -21.48
C ALA A 256 12.01 -5.97 -21.89
#